data_e15d0da4fc2fdb2c3fbde395ea2a7e83
#
_entry.id   e15d0da4fc2fdb2c3fbde395ea2a7e83
#
_cell.length_a   1.000
_cell.length_b   1.000
_cell.length_c   1.000
_cell.angle_alpha   90.00
_cell.angle_beta   90.00
_cell.angle_gamma   90.00
#
_symmetry.space_group_name_H-M   'P 1'
#
loop_
_entity.id
_entity.type
_entity.pdbx_description
1 polymer ?
#
loop_
_entity_poly.entity_id
_entity_poly.type
_entity_poly.pdbx_seq_one_letter_code
_entity_poly.pdbx_strand_id
1 'polypeptide(L)'
;MSPSRLLVSVLLGALMARGALAAPPPKRPHVDREAMREAMDAAASEEESFSSSASYANYLQARLLHHAGDHRGAVDALRLALATDDGHPLLLTRLAEEYARLGDLDKAERELRRAVERAPAYYPAHVLLGRVLLESGRFTRARMHLRRAVALKSREPEAYLVLAQLNLEAGAPDEAVKVVDALAMALPGEASGYRRLGLALAERGDALRAERLLGEASKRDPGDVEVLAALAKLYEESGRPAEAEDALARALRRDPDSQEVLLSAGRAALKAGSVVRARAYFDRLLSLSTEPETVVRVAFSYLAAREPAAAAEVLETARKAGADEPRLAYYAGLVQERMRRFPEAAEAFASVPATSDVFAEARLRRARCLSLAGAHPRALGLLKAALQDAPEDVEVRTQYARALERGGAPAKAEAVLKEGLAAAPSAALYDALASTLQRQGRGTEALSLLGAVVAKSPRDEELLYALGAAHERQGDVDGALARMRAVLEVDPDHAAALNFLGYLLAQSGTNLDEAERRVLRALELHPDTGAFLDSLGWVYFRRGEYQRAVEALERASLLSPDEPVILEHLGDAYQRASRSEEAAGAWRRALDVLALDPESAEPPGQRALLERKLKALPTRSSGR
;
A
#
# COMPACT_ATOMS: atom_id res chain seq x y z
N MET A 1 6.77 13.58 -17.64
CA MET A 1 6.68 14.70 -16.66
C MET A 1 5.51 14.39 -15.75
N SER A 2 5.80 14.00 -14.51
CA SER A 2 4.82 13.46 -13.53
C SER A 2 3.92 14.57 -12.93
N PRO A 3 2.63 14.31 -12.66
CA PRO A 3 1.64 15.30 -12.22
C PRO A 3 1.69 15.72 -10.74
N SER A 4 2.75 15.39 -9.99
CA SER A 4 2.81 15.56 -8.53
C SER A 4 3.32 16.93 -8.03
N ARG A 5 3.50 17.93 -8.89
CA ARG A 5 4.03 19.26 -8.51
C ARG A 5 3.04 20.44 -8.56
N LEU A 6 1.75 20.20 -8.73
CA LEU A 6 0.75 21.26 -8.94
C LEU A 6 -0.28 21.44 -7.81
N LEU A 7 -0.10 20.86 -6.63
CA LEU A 7 -1.12 20.90 -5.55
C LEU A 7 -0.69 21.65 -4.27
N VAL A 8 0.47 22.29 -4.25
CA VAL A 8 0.92 23.08 -3.06
C VAL A 8 0.82 24.60 -3.26
N SER A 9 0.53 25.08 -4.48
CA SER A 9 0.54 26.53 -4.78
C SER A 9 -0.83 27.23 -4.79
N VAL A 10 -1.93 26.57 -4.48
CA VAL A 10 -3.30 27.17 -4.60
C VAL A 10 -3.99 27.46 -3.26
N LEU A 11 -3.39 27.16 -2.11
CA LEU A 11 -4.02 27.37 -0.78
C LEU A 11 -3.48 28.58 0.00
N LEU A 12 -2.72 29.49 -0.61
CA LEU A 12 -2.18 30.71 0.02
C LEU A 12 -2.68 32.03 -0.61
N GLY A 13 -3.70 31.98 -1.44
CA GLY A 13 -4.17 33.14 -2.23
C GLY A 13 -5.52 33.75 -1.87
N ALA A 14 -6.17 33.39 -0.78
CA ALA A 14 -7.56 33.84 -0.51
C ALA A 14 -7.82 34.33 0.91
N LEU A 15 -6.93 35.14 1.51
CA LEU A 15 -7.24 35.86 2.77
C LEU A 15 -6.45 37.18 2.93
N MET A 16 -6.49 38.05 1.92
CA MET A 16 -6.01 39.44 2.04
C MET A 16 -6.97 40.40 1.32
N ALA A 17 -8.11 40.68 1.96
CA ALA A 17 -8.85 41.94 1.69
C ALA A 17 -9.84 42.18 2.83
N ARG A 18 -9.37 42.83 3.90
CA ARG A 18 -10.15 43.81 4.71
C ARG A 18 -9.31 44.31 5.87
N GLY A 19 -9.09 45.61 5.94
CA GLY A 19 -8.73 46.36 7.15
C GLY A 19 -7.26 46.80 7.20
N ALA A 20 -6.92 47.91 6.60
CA ALA A 20 -5.71 48.67 6.90
C ALA A 20 -5.80 49.24 8.32
N LEU A 21 -5.26 48.51 9.29
CA LEU A 21 -4.81 49.07 10.56
C LEU A 21 -3.28 48.88 10.57
N ALA A 22 -2.57 50.02 10.78
CA ALA A 22 -1.11 50.05 10.76
C ALA A 22 -0.52 48.92 11.63
N ALA A 23 0.29 48.08 11.00
CA ALA A 23 1.04 47.03 11.71
C ALA A 23 1.99 47.70 12.71
N PRO A 24 2.10 47.18 13.97
CA PRO A 24 3.13 47.63 14.89
C PRO A 24 4.51 47.30 14.28
N PRO A 25 5.57 48.11 14.58
CA PRO A 25 6.89 47.87 14.06
C PRO A 25 7.35 46.45 14.41
N PRO A 26 8.11 45.75 13.55
CA PRO A 26 8.56 44.40 13.79
C PRO A 26 9.29 44.35 15.11
N LYS A 27 8.83 43.47 16.01
CA LYS A 27 9.53 43.17 17.27
C LYS A 27 10.95 42.77 16.88
N ARG A 28 11.94 43.45 17.46
CA ARG A 28 13.35 43.06 17.32
C ARG A 28 13.45 41.58 17.67
N PRO A 29 14.13 40.76 16.81
CA PRO A 29 14.27 39.34 17.09
C PRO A 29 14.80 39.15 18.50
N HIS A 30 14.16 38.28 19.26
CA HIS A 30 14.60 37.89 20.59
C HIS A 30 15.92 37.13 20.40
N VAL A 31 17.05 37.80 20.58
CA VAL A 31 18.35 37.18 20.48
C VAL A 31 18.48 36.26 21.69
N ASP A 32 18.50 34.96 21.45
CA ASP A 32 18.78 33.97 22.48
C ASP A 32 20.20 34.19 22.99
N ARG A 33 20.31 34.60 24.24
CA ARG A 33 21.59 34.93 24.88
C ARG A 33 22.51 33.71 25.01
N GLU A 34 21.97 32.53 25.09
CA GLU A 34 22.70 31.27 25.19
C GLU A 34 23.30 30.88 23.83
N ALA A 35 22.51 30.91 22.77
CA ALA A 35 22.99 30.74 21.41
C ALA A 35 24.01 31.81 20.98
N MET A 36 23.86 33.06 21.49
CA MET A 36 24.82 34.13 21.27
C MET A 36 26.13 33.86 22.01
N ARG A 37 26.07 33.28 23.22
CA ARG A 37 27.25 32.94 24.00
C ARG A 37 28.03 31.77 23.41
N GLU A 38 27.35 30.72 23.00
CA GLU A 38 27.95 29.59 22.26
C GLU A 38 28.58 30.05 20.94
N ALA A 39 27.91 30.95 20.20
CA ALA A 39 28.45 31.53 18.99
C ALA A 39 29.68 32.40 19.25
N MET A 40 29.74 33.12 20.40
CA MET A 40 30.89 33.92 20.79
C MET A 40 32.05 33.03 21.27
N ASP A 41 31.79 31.98 22.03
CA ASP A 41 32.84 31.07 22.53
C ASP A 41 33.46 30.27 21.37
N ALA A 42 32.66 29.85 20.40
CA ALA A 42 33.15 29.23 19.17
C ALA A 42 33.94 30.20 18.28
N ALA A 43 33.57 31.49 18.29
CA ALA A 43 34.25 32.52 17.52
C ALA A 43 35.60 32.95 18.20
N ALA A 44 35.71 32.86 19.51
CA ALA A 44 36.95 33.20 20.22
C ALA A 44 38.15 32.32 19.79
N SER A 45 37.91 31.07 19.40
CA SER A 45 38.94 30.18 18.85
C SER A 45 39.32 30.51 17.37
N GLU A 46 38.51 31.31 16.69
CA GLU A 46 38.69 31.71 15.30
C GLU A 46 39.32 33.14 15.19
N GLU A 47 39.25 33.92 16.26
CA GLU A 47 39.69 35.35 16.31
C GLU A 47 41.16 35.53 15.94
N GLU A 48 42.02 34.59 16.35
CA GLU A 48 43.47 34.64 16.09
C GLU A 48 43.79 34.49 14.57
N SER A 49 42.83 34.13 13.77
CA SER A 49 43.02 33.88 12.31
C SER A 49 42.75 35.10 11.44
N PHE A 50 42.11 36.16 11.96
CA PHE A 50 41.72 37.33 11.17
C PHE A 50 42.83 38.38 11.11
N SER A 51 43.02 38.98 9.93
CA SER A 51 44.03 40.03 9.70
C SER A 51 43.59 41.39 10.25
N SER A 52 42.30 41.60 10.51
CA SER A 52 41.78 42.88 11.05
C SER A 52 40.51 42.68 11.90
N SER A 53 40.33 43.57 12.87
CA SER A 53 39.10 43.65 13.67
C SER A 53 37.86 43.97 12.86
N ALA A 54 38.02 44.71 11.74
CA ALA A 54 36.93 45.01 10.83
C ALA A 54 36.45 43.76 10.05
N SER A 55 37.37 42.91 9.60
CA SER A 55 37.05 41.62 9.00
C SER A 55 36.29 40.71 9.95
N TYR A 56 36.79 40.61 11.20
CA TYR A 56 36.12 39.81 12.22
C TYR A 56 34.74 40.35 12.60
N ALA A 57 34.55 41.65 12.71
CA ALA A 57 33.24 42.24 12.99
C ALA A 57 32.21 41.92 11.87
N ASN A 58 32.60 42.04 10.61
CA ASN A 58 31.75 41.70 9.47
C ASN A 58 31.46 40.20 9.42
N TYR A 59 32.42 39.32 9.80
CA TYR A 59 32.19 37.88 9.92
C TYR A 59 31.16 37.55 11.02
N LEU A 60 31.25 38.18 12.20
CA LEU A 60 30.26 38.02 13.26
C LEU A 60 28.86 38.49 12.79
N GLN A 61 28.79 39.61 12.05
CA GLN A 61 27.54 40.08 11.48
C GLN A 61 26.95 39.06 10.50
N ALA A 62 27.79 38.48 9.65
CA ALA A 62 27.35 37.44 8.70
C ALA A 62 26.80 36.20 9.44
N ARG A 63 27.45 35.76 10.53
CA ARG A 63 26.95 34.65 11.36
C ARG A 63 25.58 34.96 11.97
N LEU A 64 25.37 36.15 12.49
CA LEU A 64 24.06 36.56 13.00
C LEU A 64 22.97 36.55 11.93
N LEU A 65 23.29 37.07 10.75
CA LEU A 65 22.37 37.07 9.60
C LEU A 65 22.07 35.66 9.11
N HIS A 66 23.07 34.78 9.09
CA HIS A 66 22.88 33.35 8.79
C HIS A 66 21.87 32.69 9.74
N HIS A 67 22.04 32.85 11.07
CA HIS A 67 21.10 32.31 12.06
C HIS A 67 19.70 32.94 11.97
N ALA A 68 19.61 34.20 11.51
CA ALA A 68 18.32 34.83 11.23
C ALA A 68 17.66 34.38 9.90
N GLY A 69 18.33 33.55 9.11
CA GLY A 69 17.87 33.09 7.80
C GLY A 69 18.06 34.12 6.68
N ASP A 70 18.71 35.27 6.95
CA ASP A 70 19.04 36.28 5.93
C ASP A 70 20.36 35.92 5.22
N HIS A 71 20.29 34.93 4.35
CA HIS A 71 21.43 34.46 3.57
C HIS A 71 22.00 35.52 2.60
N ARG A 72 21.15 36.45 2.11
CA ARG A 72 21.62 37.56 1.25
C ARG A 72 22.42 38.57 2.04
N GLY A 73 21.91 39.00 3.17
CA GLY A 73 22.65 39.87 4.10
C GLY A 73 23.96 39.24 4.59
N ALA A 74 23.96 37.95 4.87
CA ALA A 74 25.17 37.20 5.22
C ALA A 74 26.22 37.23 4.11
N VAL A 75 25.82 37.06 2.82
CA VAL A 75 26.72 37.19 1.67
C VAL A 75 27.35 38.58 1.62
N ASP A 76 26.58 39.67 1.81
CA ASP A 76 27.09 41.02 1.75
C ASP A 76 28.09 41.32 2.90
N ALA A 77 27.80 40.87 4.11
CA ALA A 77 28.68 40.97 5.23
C ALA A 77 30.00 40.18 5.06
N LEU A 78 29.93 38.96 4.49
CA LEU A 78 31.13 38.17 4.17
C LEU A 78 31.99 38.80 3.08
N ARG A 79 31.37 39.41 2.08
CA ARG A 79 32.10 40.17 1.06
C ARG A 79 32.82 41.38 1.65
N LEU A 80 32.20 42.09 2.60
CA LEU A 80 32.87 43.18 3.33
C LEU A 80 34.04 42.66 4.19
N ALA A 81 33.89 41.52 4.85
CA ALA A 81 34.96 40.86 5.56
C ALA A 81 36.14 40.51 4.64
N LEU A 82 35.85 39.92 3.46
CA LEU A 82 36.85 39.57 2.46
C LEU A 82 37.53 40.81 1.81
N ALA A 83 36.87 41.96 1.75
CA ALA A 83 37.47 43.18 1.24
C ALA A 83 38.69 43.65 2.10
N THR A 84 38.71 43.29 3.37
CA THR A 84 39.82 43.62 4.31
C THR A 84 40.73 42.46 4.61
N ASP A 85 40.32 41.23 4.29
CA ASP A 85 41.05 39.96 4.53
C ASP A 85 40.91 39.02 3.31
N ASP A 86 41.47 39.47 2.18
CA ASP A 86 41.32 38.75 0.92
C ASP A 86 41.97 37.37 0.96
N GLY A 87 41.20 36.38 0.49
CA GLY A 87 41.65 35.00 0.39
C GLY A 87 41.64 34.23 1.71
N HIS A 88 41.04 34.77 2.78
CA HIS A 88 40.92 34.05 4.06
C HIS A 88 40.05 32.76 3.87
N PRO A 89 40.57 31.56 4.14
CA PRO A 89 39.91 30.31 3.79
C PRO A 89 38.55 30.10 4.46
N LEU A 90 38.44 30.48 5.75
CA LEU A 90 37.20 30.43 6.51
C LEU A 90 36.12 31.33 5.87
N LEU A 91 36.47 32.58 5.57
CA LEU A 91 35.52 33.54 4.98
C LEU A 91 35.04 33.11 3.59
N LEU A 92 35.95 32.61 2.74
CA LEU A 92 35.60 32.07 1.44
C LEU A 92 34.70 30.84 1.54
N THR A 93 34.94 29.97 2.53
CA THR A 93 34.14 28.77 2.75
C THR A 93 32.73 29.13 3.23
N ARG A 94 32.62 30.10 4.18
CA ARG A 94 31.33 30.59 4.67
C ARG A 94 30.55 31.33 3.59
N LEU A 95 31.21 32.14 2.78
CA LEU A 95 30.58 32.81 1.64
C LEU A 95 30.02 31.78 0.62
N ALA A 96 30.76 30.73 0.37
CA ALA A 96 30.31 29.65 -0.49
C ALA A 96 29.13 28.87 0.10
N GLU A 97 29.11 28.66 1.42
CA GLU A 97 27.98 28.06 2.13
C GLU A 97 26.71 28.87 1.92
N GLU A 98 26.77 30.20 2.07
CA GLU A 98 25.63 31.08 1.82
C GLU A 98 25.16 31.04 0.37
N TYR A 99 26.09 31.03 -0.60
CA TYR A 99 25.74 30.86 -2.01
C TYR A 99 25.06 29.51 -2.28
N ALA A 100 25.54 28.43 -1.70
CA ALA A 100 24.91 27.11 -1.84
C ALA A 100 23.47 27.10 -1.29
N ARG A 101 23.24 27.73 -0.13
CA ARG A 101 21.88 27.88 0.44
C ARG A 101 20.96 28.72 -0.44
N LEU A 102 21.49 29.71 -1.14
CA LEU A 102 20.74 30.49 -2.13
C LEU A 102 20.56 29.78 -3.48
N GLY A 103 21.09 28.57 -3.64
CA GLY A 103 21.03 27.78 -4.87
C GLY A 103 22.07 28.20 -5.93
N ASP A 104 22.98 29.13 -5.63
CA ASP A 104 24.00 29.61 -6.57
C ASP A 104 25.27 28.73 -6.48
N LEU A 105 25.15 27.48 -6.96
CA LEU A 105 26.21 26.48 -6.87
C LEU A 105 27.50 26.89 -7.62
N ASP A 106 27.38 27.65 -8.71
CA ASP A 106 28.53 28.10 -9.49
C ASP A 106 29.35 29.15 -8.74
N LYS A 107 28.70 30.07 -7.98
CA LYS A 107 29.43 31.00 -7.12
C LYS A 107 30.03 30.26 -5.92
N ALA A 108 29.28 29.35 -5.31
CA ALA A 108 29.79 28.52 -4.23
C ALA A 108 31.07 27.76 -4.64
N GLU A 109 31.06 27.10 -5.80
CA GLU A 109 32.23 26.37 -6.33
C GLU A 109 33.44 27.31 -6.55
N ARG A 110 33.23 28.52 -7.10
CA ARG A 110 34.33 29.48 -7.32
C ARG A 110 35.02 29.87 -6.01
N GLU A 111 34.24 30.25 -5.00
CA GLU A 111 34.82 30.67 -3.74
C GLU A 111 35.49 29.49 -3.00
N LEU A 112 34.94 28.30 -3.08
CA LEU A 112 35.57 27.10 -2.50
C LEU A 112 36.88 26.71 -3.20
N ARG A 113 36.96 26.89 -4.50
CA ARG A 113 38.24 26.68 -5.23
C ARG A 113 39.29 27.66 -4.75
N ARG A 114 38.93 28.94 -4.61
CA ARG A 114 39.83 29.95 -4.01
C ARG A 114 40.27 29.55 -2.62
N ALA A 115 39.34 29.07 -1.77
CA ALA A 115 39.66 28.62 -0.42
C ALA A 115 40.65 27.45 -0.42
N VAL A 116 40.47 26.45 -1.29
CA VAL A 116 41.37 25.28 -1.42
C VAL A 116 42.72 25.66 -2.02
N GLU A 117 42.77 26.60 -2.96
CA GLU A 117 44.01 27.14 -3.52
C GLU A 117 44.85 27.90 -2.45
N ARG A 118 44.18 28.70 -1.61
CA ARG A 118 44.83 29.42 -0.53
C ARG A 118 45.28 28.52 0.62
N ALA A 119 44.50 27.54 0.96
CA ALA A 119 44.77 26.59 2.04
C ALA A 119 44.45 25.14 1.61
N PRO A 120 45.40 24.42 0.97
CA PRO A 120 45.19 23.06 0.46
C PRO A 120 44.96 21.98 1.55
N ALA A 121 45.14 22.34 2.82
CA ALA A 121 44.86 21.47 3.95
C ALA A 121 43.61 21.88 4.76
N TYR A 122 42.86 22.87 4.26
CA TYR A 122 41.65 23.33 4.97
C TYR A 122 40.48 22.37 4.76
N TYR A 123 40.27 21.49 5.72
CA TYR A 123 39.29 20.43 5.70
C TYR A 123 37.86 20.88 5.32
N PRO A 124 37.28 21.97 5.93
CA PRO A 124 35.92 22.35 5.66
C PRO A 124 35.68 22.75 4.19
N ALA A 125 36.64 23.40 3.54
CA ALA A 125 36.52 23.75 2.12
C ALA A 125 36.48 22.52 1.23
N HIS A 126 37.25 21.49 1.53
CA HIS A 126 37.21 20.26 0.76
C HIS A 126 35.87 19.51 0.91
N VAL A 127 35.32 19.44 2.12
CA VAL A 127 34.01 18.79 2.37
C VAL A 127 32.90 19.54 1.62
N LEU A 128 32.83 20.87 1.81
CA LEU A 128 31.78 21.68 1.19
C LEU A 128 31.91 21.70 -0.33
N LEU A 129 33.14 21.79 -0.87
CA LEU A 129 33.37 21.69 -2.32
C LEU A 129 32.93 20.33 -2.88
N GLY A 130 33.22 19.26 -2.15
CA GLY A 130 32.74 17.91 -2.49
C GLY A 130 31.21 17.86 -2.55
N ARG A 131 30.51 18.48 -1.60
CA ARG A 131 29.04 18.53 -1.55
C ARG A 131 28.46 19.38 -2.72
N VAL A 132 28.98 20.56 -2.96
CA VAL A 132 28.56 21.44 -4.06
C VAL A 132 28.76 20.78 -5.43
N LEU A 133 29.89 20.10 -5.61
CA LEU A 133 30.17 19.34 -6.83
C LEU A 133 29.27 18.11 -7.00
N LEU A 134 28.88 17.47 -5.90
CA LEU A 134 27.90 16.37 -5.90
C LEU A 134 26.53 16.87 -6.35
N GLU A 135 26.02 17.94 -5.77
CA GLU A 135 24.75 18.59 -6.16
C GLU A 135 24.75 19.06 -7.61
N SER A 136 25.92 19.44 -8.14
CA SER A 136 26.12 19.82 -9.55
C SER A 136 26.32 18.61 -10.48
N GLY A 137 26.26 17.35 -10.00
CA GLY A 137 26.49 16.15 -10.78
C GLY A 137 27.94 15.91 -11.22
N ARG A 138 28.91 16.65 -10.66
CA ARG A 138 30.33 16.56 -11.02
C ARG A 138 31.07 15.52 -10.18
N PHE A 139 30.62 14.27 -10.21
CA PHE A 139 31.01 13.17 -9.32
C PHE A 139 32.52 12.91 -9.22
N THR A 140 33.24 12.97 -10.35
CA THR A 140 34.69 12.70 -10.36
C THR A 140 35.46 13.73 -9.54
N ARG A 141 35.14 15.00 -9.69
CA ARG A 141 35.79 16.10 -8.93
C ARG A 141 35.37 16.07 -7.48
N ALA A 142 34.10 15.87 -7.20
CA ALA A 142 33.58 15.72 -5.84
C ALA A 142 34.34 14.62 -5.08
N ARG A 143 34.50 13.46 -5.69
CA ARG A 143 35.25 12.32 -5.10
C ARG A 143 36.70 12.66 -4.76
N MET A 144 37.37 13.40 -5.63
CA MET A 144 38.75 13.84 -5.38
C MET A 144 38.85 14.70 -4.10
N HIS A 145 37.97 15.71 -3.95
CA HIS A 145 37.98 16.60 -2.79
C HIS A 145 37.55 15.87 -1.51
N LEU A 146 36.55 15.01 -1.57
CA LEU A 146 36.10 14.24 -0.40
C LEU A 146 37.17 13.23 0.06
N ARG A 147 37.86 12.55 -0.85
CA ARG A 147 39.00 11.70 -0.50
C ARG A 147 40.12 12.51 0.16
N ARG A 148 40.36 13.73 -0.33
CA ARG A 148 41.34 14.62 0.30
C ARG A 148 40.91 15.02 1.71
N ALA A 149 39.61 15.33 1.93
CA ALA A 149 39.06 15.63 3.25
C ALA A 149 39.25 14.45 4.23
N VAL A 150 38.91 13.23 3.80
CA VAL A 150 39.14 12.00 4.61
C VAL A 150 40.62 11.84 4.98
N ALA A 151 41.53 12.12 4.06
CA ALA A 151 42.97 12.03 4.33
C ALA A 151 43.47 13.11 5.29
N LEU A 152 42.83 14.31 5.31
CA LEU A 152 43.20 15.39 6.22
C LEU A 152 42.71 15.16 7.65
N LYS A 153 41.49 14.66 7.80
CA LYS A 153 40.86 14.39 9.11
C LYS A 153 40.16 13.01 9.06
N SER A 154 40.89 11.93 9.28
CA SER A 154 40.39 10.56 9.22
C SER A 154 39.41 10.18 10.35
N ARG A 155 39.28 11.00 11.37
CA ARG A 155 38.34 10.81 12.51
C ARG A 155 37.12 11.72 12.45
N GLU A 156 36.90 12.41 11.35
CA GLU A 156 35.69 13.23 11.14
C GLU A 156 34.70 12.49 10.24
N PRO A 157 33.49 12.16 10.69
CA PRO A 157 32.56 11.33 9.94
C PRO A 157 32.00 12.01 8.69
N GLU A 158 31.88 13.34 8.69
CA GLU A 158 31.17 14.10 7.64
C GLU A 158 31.72 13.82 6.23
N ALA A 159 33.04 13.83 6.04
CA ALA A 159 33.64 13.57 4.72
C ALA A 159 33.36 12.15 4.21
N TYR A 160 33.34 11.16 5.11
CA TYR A 160 32.96 9.78 4.76
C TYR A 160 31.49 9.68 4.36
N LEU A 161 30.60 10.35 5.11
CA LEU A 161 29.16 10.31 4.85
C LEU A 161 28.84 10.90 3.47
N VAL A 162 29.42 12.05 3.13
CA VAL A 162 29.24 12.68 1.83
C VAL A 162 29.87 11.84 0.71
N LEU A 163 31.02 11.22 0.96
CA LEU A 163 31.67 10.33 -0.02
C LEU A 163 30.87 9.05 -0.25
N ALA A 164 30.26 8.48 0.79
CA ALA A 164 29.38 7.33 0.66
C ALA A 164 28.11 7.68 -0.14
N GLN A 165 27.48 8.82 0.15
CA GLN A 165 26.35 9.34 -0.60
C GLN A 165 26.71 9.53 -2.09
N LEU A 166 27.84 10.19 -2.38
CA LEU A 166 28.32 10.37 -3.74
C LEU A 166 28.48 9.04 -4.49
N ASN A 167 29.07 8.04 -3.85
CA ASN A 167 29.25 6.74 -4.50
C ASN A 167 27.89 6.06 -4.75
N LEU A 168 26.94 6.21 -3.85
CA LEU A 168 25.58 5.68 -4.02
C LEU A 168 24.85 6.36 -5.18
N GLU A 169 24.95 7.69 -5.30
CA GLU A 169 24.33 8.45 -6.39
C GLU A 169 25.01 8.22 -7.75
N ALA A 170 26.31 7.93 -7.72
CA ALA A 170 27.06 7.52 -8.89
C ALA A 170 26.80 6.06 -9.33
N GLY A 171 25.87 5.33 -8.70
CA GLY A 171 25.55 3.95 -9.02
C GLY A 171 26.60 2.93 -8.58
N ALA A 172 27.43 3.26 -7.58
CA ALA A 172 28.48 2.41 -7.05
C ALA A 172 28.23 2.05 -5.57
N PRO A 173 27.18 1.28 -5.23
CA PRO A 173 26.83 0.97 -3.85
C PRO A 173 27.92 0.20 -3.08
N ASP A 174 28.67 -0.66 -3.75
CA ASP A 174 29.77 -1.39 -3.11
C ASP A 174 30.91 -0.46 -2.68
N GLU A 175 31.19 0.59 -3.44
CA GLU A 175 32.17 1.61 -3.05
C GLU A 175 31.63 2.48 -1.90
N ALA A 176 30.33 2.74 -1.87
CA ALA A 176 29.71 3.43 -0.73
C ALA A 176 29.84 2.61 0.56
N VAL A 177 29.60 1.31 0.49
CA VAL A 177 29.79 0.37 1.61
C VAL A 177 31.24 0.37 2.11
N LYS A 178 32.24 0.29 1.23
CA LYS A 178 33.65 0.35 1.61
C LYS A 178 34.02 1.63 2.36
N VAL A 179 33.43 2.75 1.95
CA VAL A 179 33.65 4.05 2.63
C VAL A 179 33.09 4.02 4.05
N VAL A 180 31.89 3.47 4.24
CA VAL A 180 31.27 3.35 5.58
C VAL A 180 32.03 2.35 6.46
N ASP A 181 32.48 1.23 5.90
CA ASP A 181 33.32 0.26 6.61
C ASP A 181 34.66 0.92 7.05
N ALA A 182 35.26 1.78 6.20
CA ALA A 182 36.45 2.55 6.56
C ALA A 182 36.18 3.58 7.67
N LEU A 183 35.01 4.25 7.67
CA LEU A 183 34.59 5.11 8.77
C LEU A 183 34.50 4.33 10.07
N ALA A 184 33.88 3.15 10.05
CA ALA A 184 33.74 2.31 11.21
C ALA A 184 35.08 1.78 11.77
N MET A 185 36.09 1.58 10.92
CA MET A 185 37.44 1.26 11.35
C MET A 185 38.11 2.47 12.04
N ALA A 186 37.89 3.67 11.52
CA ALA A 186 38.44 4.89 12.10
C ALA A 186 37.73 5.30 13.41
N LEU A 187 36.43 5.03 13.50
CA LEU A 187 35.54 5.36 14.62
C LEU A 187 34.63 4.15 14.94
N PRO A 188 35.10 3.17 15.73
CA PRO A 188 34.37 1.91 15.95
C PRO A 188 32.97 2.06 16.58
N GLY A 189 32.73 3.12 17.36
CA GLY A 189 31.44 3.40 17.98
C GLY A 189 30.46 4.18 17.10
N GLU A 190 30.91 4.63 15.91
CA GLU A 190 30.09 5.49 15.04
C GLU A 190 29.07 4.65 14.24
N ALA A 191 27.78 4.95 14.44
CA ALA A 191 26.69 4.25 13.78
C ALA A 191 26.16 4.99 12.54
N SER A 192 26.39 6.31 12.45
CA SER A 192 25.72 7.18 11.47
C SER A 192 25.98 6.78 10.01
N GLY A 193 27.18 6.28 9.71
CA GLY A 193 27.52 5.81 8.36
C GLY A 193 26.68 4.62 7.93
N TYR A 194 26.62 3.62 8.78
CA TYR A 194 25.80 2.42 8.57
C TYR A 194 24.30 2.74 8.51
N ARG A 195 23.82 3.58 9.44
CA ARG A 195 22.43 4.04 9.45
C ARG A 195 22.05 4.74 8.16
N ARG A 196 22.76 5.83 7.80
CA ARG A 196 22.42 6.65 6.62
C ARG A 196 22.47 5.86 5.32
N LEU A 197 23.54 5.10 5.11
CA LEU A 197 23.66 4.29 3.89
C LEU A 197 22.67 3.14 3.87
N GLY A 198 22.42 2.50 5.02
CA GLY A 198 21.45 1.41 5.14
C GLY A 198 20.02 1.86 4.83
N LEU A 199 19.59 3.01 5.38
CA LEU A 199 18.28 3.60 5.08
C LEU A 199 18.15 3.97 3.59
N ALA A 200 19.17 4.63 3.02
CA ALA A 200 19.15 5.01 1.62
C ALA A 200 19.12 3.80 0.65
N LEU A 201 19.73 2.68 1.02
CA LEU A 201 19.67 1.44 0.25
C LEU A 201 18.33 0.73 0.40
N ALA A 202 17.72 0.77 1.59
CA ALA A 202 16.36 0.26 1.82
C ALA A 202 15.33 1.00 0.95
N GLU A 203 15.41 2.34 0.88
CA GLU A 203 14.56 3.16 0.00
C GLU A 203 14.73 2.83 -1.49
N ARG A 204 15.91 2.41 -1.90
CA ARG A 204 16.23 2.00 -3.29
C ARG A 204 15.89 0.53 -3.58
N GLY A 205 15.41 -0.23 -2.61
CA GLY A 205 15.05 -1.63 -2.75
C GLY A 205 16.24 -2.61 -2.72
N ASP A 206 17.44 -2.16 -2.33
CA ASP A 206 18.59 -3.04 -2.12
C ASP A 206 18.55 -3.67 -0.73
N ALA A 207 17.58 -4.58 -0.54
CA ALA A 207 17.28 -5.17 0.76
C ALA A 207 18.48 -5.88 1.40
N LEU A 208 19.30 -6.56 0.60
CA LEU A 208 20.44 -7.34 1.12
C LEU A 208 21.51 -6.47 1.76
N ARG A 209 21.91 -5.39 1.06
CA ARG A 209 22.91 -4.46 1.61
C ARG A 209 22.32 -3.61 2.72
N ALA A 210 21.05 -3.20 2.60
CA ALA A 210 20.34 -2.45 3.63
C ALA A 210 20.28 -3.22 4.95
N GLU A 211 19.85 -4.49 4.92
CA GLU A 211 19.78 -5.34 6.12
C GLU A 211 21.14 -5.47 6.81
N ARG A 212 22.21 -5.74 6.04
CA ARG A 212 23.56 -5.83 6.60
C ARG A 212 23.99 -4.54 7.32
N LEU A 213 23.78 -3.40 6.67
CA LEU A 213 24.25 -2.11 7.22
C LEU A 213 23.39 -1.65 8.38
N LEU A 214 22.07 -1.78 8.30
CA LEU A 214 21.17 -1.46 9.41
C LEU A 214 21.40 -2.41 10.59
N GLY A 215 21.73 -3.67 10.36
CA GLY A 215 22.16 -4.61 11.39
C GLY A 215 23.43 -4.15 12.11
N GLU A 216 24.42 -3.63 11.37
CA GLU A 216 25.62 -3.05 11.95
C GLU A 216 25.35 -1.74 12.71
N ALA A 217 24.45 -0.90 12.21
CA ALA A 217 23.98 0.30 12.93
C ALA A 217 23.30 -0.08 14.24
N SER A 218 22.38 -1.04 14.22
CA SER A 218 21.64 -1.52 15.39
C SER A 218 22.53 -2.18 16.46
N LYS A 219 23.69 -2.74 16.09
CA LYS A 219 24.67 -3.24 17.07
C LYS A 219 25.36 -2.10 17.82
N ARG A 220 25.59 -0.96 17.16
CA ARG A 220 26.26 0.23 17.72
C ARG A 220 25.31 1.11 18.49
N ASP A 221 24.10 1.28 17.98
CA ASP A 221 22.98 1.94 18.66
C ASP A 221 21.76 1.03 18.70
N PRO A 222 21.64 0.18 19.74
CA PRO A 222 20.53 -0.77 19.87
C PRO A 222 19.16 -0.13 20.08
N GLY A 223 19.11 1.17 20.37
CA GLY A 223 17.89 1.93 20.65
C GLY A 223 17.43 2.82 19.51
N ASP A 224 18.10 2.84 18.37
CA ASP A 224 17.70 3.65 17.22
C ASP A 224 16.39 3.12 16.61
N VAL A 225 15.29 3.84 16.92
CA VAL A 225 13.92 3.46 16.50
C VAL A 225 13.77 3.42 14.98
N GLU A 226 14.40 4.37 14.27
CA GLU A 226 14.33 4.45 12.81
C GLU A 226 15.02 3.24 12.14
N VAL A 227 16.21 2.88 12.66
CA VAL A 227 16.95 1.69 12.19
C VAL A 227 16.15 0.42 12.46
N LEU A 228 15.57 0.29 13.66
CA LEU A 228 14.79 -0.89 14.04
C LEU A 228 13.49 -1.01 13.22
N ALA A 229 12.82 0.11 12.94
CA ALA A 229 11.63 0.12 12.08
C ALA A 229 11.97 -0.26 10.63
N ALA A 230 13.08 0.26 10.09
CA ALA A 230 13.55 -0.10 8.75
C ALA A 230 13.94 -1.58 8.65
N LEU A 231 14.64 -2.14 9.66
CA LEU A 231 14.94 -3.56 9.74
C LEU A 231 13.67 -4.40 9.78
N ALA A 232 12.68 -4.01 10.59
CA ALA A 232 11.41 -4.71 10.69
C ALA A 232 10.69 -4.78 9.35
N LYS A 233 10.68 -3.67 8.59
CA LYS A 233 10.10 -3.63 7.24
C LYS A 233 10.82 -4.60 6.30
N LEU A 234 12.15 -4.60 6.29
CA LEU A 234 12.95 -5.53 5.47
C LEU A 234 12.69 -7.00 5.83
N TYR A 235 12.56 -7.32 7.11
CA TYR A 235 12.23 -8.66 7.58
C TYR A 235 10.81 -9.07 7.17
N GLU A 236 9.84 -8.16 7.25
CA GLU A 236 8.48 -8.44 6.76
C GLU A 236 8.44 -8.73 5.25
N GLU A 237 9.13 -7.92 4.46
CA GLU A 237 9.23 -8.09 3.00
C GLU A 237 9.96 -9.39 2.62
N SER A 238 10.88 -9.85 3.47
CA SER A 238 11.62 -11.11 3.30
C SER A 238 10.90 -12.33 3.87
N GLY A 239 9.66 -12.20 4.37
CA GLY A 239 8.89 -13.30 4.96
C GLY A 239 9.42 -13.76 6.32
N ARG A 240 10.06 -12.90 7.08
CA ARG A 240 10.66 -13.14 8.40
C ARG A 240 9.95 -12.36 9.52
N PRO A 241 8.65 -12.59 9.74
CA PRO A 241 7.83 -11.77 10.64
C PRO A 241 8.23 -11.86 12.12
N ALA A 242 8.83 -12.95 12.56
CA ALA A 242 9.30 -13.08 13.95
C ALA A 242 10.48 -12.14 14.24
N GLU A 243 11.39 -11.97 13.28
CA GLU A 243 12.52 -11.05 13.40
C GLU A 243 12.07 -9.59 13.27
N ALA A 244 11.05 -9.33 12.44
CA ALA A 244 10.41 -8.02 12.37
C ALA A 244 9.79 -7.65 13.73
N GLU A 245 9.07 -8.57 14.36
CA GLU A 245 8.49 -8.34 15.69
C GLU A 245 9.56 -8.07 16.75
N ASP A 246 10.68 -8.84 16.77
CA ASP A 246 11.77 -8.60 17.73
C ASP A 246 12.36 -7.19 17.56
N ALA A 247 12.60 -6.76 16.32
CA ALA A 247 13.10 -5.42 16.04
C ALA A 247 12.14 -4.33 16.56
N LEU A 248 10.84 -4.47 16.31
CA LEU A 248 9.81 -3.54 16.77
C LEU A 248 9.65 -3.58 18.30
N ALA A 249 9.74 -4.76 18.93
CA ALA A 249 9.74 -4.88 20.38
C ALA A 249 10.95 -4.17 21.01
N ARG A 250 12.09 -4.18 20.34
CA ARG A 250 13.27 -3.40 20.76
C ARG A 250 13.02 -1.90 20.64
N ALA A 251 12.40 -1.44 19.55
CA ALA A 251 12.02 -0.05 19.37
C ALA A 251 11.05 0.43 20.46
N LEU A 252 10.07 -0.39 20.84
CA LEU A 252 9.10 -0.09 21.91
C LEU A 252 9.75 -0.05 23.32
N ARG A 253 10.90 -0.66 23.55
CA ARG A 253 11.63 -0.45 24.81
C ARG A 253 12.17 0.98 24.95
N ARG A 254 12.40 1.66 23.84
CA ARG A 254 12.88 3.06 23.84
C ARG A 254 11.73 4.05 23.84
N ASP A 255 10.71 3.79 23.05
CA ASP A 255 9.48 4.57 22.96
C ASP A 255 8.25 3.66 23.08
N PRO A 256 7.80 3.39 24.32
CA PRO A 256 6.69 2.44 24.57
C PRO A 256 5.34 2.90 24.02
N ASP A 257 5.18 4.18 23.72
CA ASP A 257 3.91 4.81 23.35
C ASP A 257 3.86 5.21 21.87
N SER A 258 4.86 4.83 21.09
CA SER A 258 4.84 5.04 19.64
C SER A 258 3.72 4.25 18.97
N GLN A 259 2.67 4.97 18.59
CA GLN A 259 1.45 4.36 18.00
C GLN A 259 1.75 3.60 16.71
N GLU A 260 2.64 4.14 15.87
CA GLU A 260 3.01 3.50 14.61
C GLU A 260 3.81 2.21 14.82
N VAL A 261 4.75 2.23 15.79
CA VAL A 261 5.53 1.03 16.13
C VAL A 261 4.63 -0.02 16.77
N LEU A 262 3.70 0.36 17.65
CA LEU A 262 2.72 -0.55 18.26
C LEU A 262 1.85 -1.24 17.19
N LEU A 263 1.35 -0.48 16.21
CA LEU A 263 0.56 -1.05 15.12
C LEU A 263 1.38 -2.03 14.28
N SER A 264 2.61 -1.65 13.94
CA SER A 264 3.51 -2.49 13.15
C SER A 264 3.91 -3.76 13.91
N ALA A 265 4.21 -3.65 15.22
CA ALA A 265 4.52 -4.80 16.08
C ALA A 265 3.34 -5.78 16.19
N GLY A 266 2.12 -5.26 16.36
CA GLY A 266 0.91 -6.08 16.35
C GLY A 266 0.72 -6.84 15.03
N ARG A 267 0.94 -6.17 13.90
CA ARG A 267 0.87 -6.80 12.56
C ARG A 267 1.95 -7.85 12.35
N ALA A 268 3.20 -7.56 12.75
CA ALA A 268 4.29 -8.53 12.68
C ALA A 268 4.03 -9.75 13.56
N ALA A 269 3.51 -9.55 14.79
CA ALA A 269 3.12 -10.63 15.68
C ALA A 269 2.01 -11.51 15.08
N LEU A 270 1.01 -10.92 14.42
CA LEU A 270 -0.02 -11.69 13.70
C LEU A 270 0.57 -12.51 12.56
N LYS A 271 1.45 -11.95 11.75
CA LYS A 271 2.15 -12.68 10.68
C LYS A 271 3.04 -13.79 11.21
N ALA A 272 3.62 -13.60 12.41
CA ALA A 272 4.39 -14.62 13.14
C ALA A 272 3.49 -15.68 13.84
N GLY A 273 2.16 -15.61 13.69
CA GLY A 273 1.21 -16.54 14.26
C GLY A 273 0.90 -16.33 15.75
N SER A 274 1.30 -15.20 16.35
CA SER A 274 1.08 -14.92 17.77
C SER A 274 -0.03 -13.89 18.02
N VAL A 275 -1.28 -14.34 18.02
CA VAL A 275 -2.45 -13.50 18.30
C VAL A 275 -2.36 -12.87 19.71
N VAL A 276 -1.82 -13.59 20.69
CA VAL A 276 -1.70 -13.10 22.08
C VAL A 276 -0.79 -11.88 22.16
N ARG A 277 0.39 -11.92 21.51
CA ARG A 277 1.31 -10.79 21.48
C ARG A 277 0.75 -9.61 20.69
N ALA A 278 0.12 -9.91 19.55
CA ALA A 278 -0.56 -8.89 18.75
C ALA A 278 -1.62 -8.14 19.58
N ARG A 279 -2.43 -8.89 20.35
CA ARG A 279 -3.44 -8.32 21.24
C ARG A 279 -2.81 -7.35 22.25
N ALA A 280 -1.72 -7.71 22.88
CA ALA A 280 -1.05 -6.85 23.85
C ALA A 280 -0.57 -5.52 23.24
N TYR A 281 -0.02 -5.55 22.01
CA TYR A 281 0.36 -4.35 21.28
C TYR A 281 -0.86 -3.49 20.90
N PHE A 282 -1.91 -4.12 20.39
CA PHE A 282 -3.12 -3.39 19.97
C PHE A 282 -3.91 -2.84 21.15
N ASP A 283 -4.01 -3.57 22.28
CA ASP A 283 -4.65 -3.06 23.49
C ASP A 283 -3.91 -1.83 24.02
N ARG A 284 -2.56 -1.84 23.98
CA ARG A 284 -1.76 -0.67 24.33
C ARG A 284 -2.03 0.48 23.37
N LEU A 285 -2.02 0.23 22.05
CA LEU A 285 -2.32 1.24 21.03
C LEU A 285 -3.70 1.88 21.25
N LEU A 286 -4.73 1.06 21.44
CA LEU A 286 -6.11 1.53 21.67
C LEU A 286 -6.28 2.23 23.02
N SER A 287 -5.42 1.97 24.01
CA SER A 287 -5.38 2.74 25.26
C SER A 287 -4.83 4.16 25.09
N LEU A 288 -3.98 4.37 24.07
CA LEU A 288 -3.37 5.66 23.75
C LEU A 288 -4.19 6.50 22.77
N SER A 289 -4.91 5.83 21.87
CA SER A 289 -5.73 6.48 20.84
C SER A 289 -7.04 5.73 20.64
N THR A 290 -8.14 6.44 20.86
CA THR A 290 -9.49 5.96 20.58
C THR A 290 -10.03 6.51 19.25
N GLU A 291 -9.16 7.09 18.41
CA GLU A 291 -9.54 7.59 17.10
C GLU A 291 -10.11 6.46 16.22
N PRO A 292 -11.26 6.70 15.56
CA PRO A 292 -11.91 5.69 14.71
C PRO A 292 -11.00 5.07 13.67
N GLU A 293 -10.10 5.86 13.09
CA GLU A 293 -9.14 5.37 12.10
C GLU A 293 -8.17 4.35 12.70
N THR A 294 -7.67 4.58 13.92
CA THR A 294 -6.81 3.64 14.63
C THR A 294 -7.53 2.33 14.92
N VAL A 295 -8.78 2.41 15.40
CA VAL A 295 -9.64 1.24 15.65
C VAL A 295 -9.82 0.40 14.38
N VAL A 296 -10.11 1.07 13.26
CA VAL A 296 -10.29 0.43 11.95
C VAL A 296 -8.99 -0.24 11.49
N ARG A 297 -7.85 0.43 11.61
CA ARG A 297 -6.53 -0.14 11.24
C ARG A 297 -6.20 -1.41 12.05
N VAL A 298 -6.52 -1.42 13.33
CA VAL A 298 -6.37 -2.61 14.19
C VAL A 298 -7.31 -3.73 13.74
N ALA A 299 -8.59 -3.43 13.54
CA ALA A 299 -9.58 -4.42 13.10
C ALA A 299 -9.20 -5.04 11.76
N PHE A 300 -8.76 -4.23 10.78
CA PHE A 300 -8.28 -4.72 9.50
C PHE A 300 -7.00 -5.56 9.62
N SER A 301 -6.12 -5.26 10.59
CA SER A 301 -4.94 -6.09 10.85
C SER A 301 -5.33 -7.49 11.29
N TYR A 302 -6.33 -7.61 12.18
CA TYR A 302 -6.89 -8.91 12.55
C TYR A 302 -7.59 -9.63 11.39
N LEU A 303 -8.35 -8.90 10.55
CA LEU A 303 -8.99 -9.50 9.37
C LEU A 303 -7.98 -10.06 8.38
N ALA A 304 -6.90 -9.32 8.12
CA ALA A 304 -5.81 -9.78 7.25
C ALA A 304 -5.13 -11.04 7.78
N ALA A 305 -5.07 -11.19 9.11
CA ALA A 305 -4.54 -12.38 9.79
C ALA A 305 -5.56 -13.51 9.94
N ARG A 306 -6.78 -13.40 9.38
CA ARG A 306 -7.89 -14.35 9.52
C ARG A 306 -8.40 -14.52 10.95
N GLU A 307 -8.34 -13.43 11.73
CA GLU A 307 -8.85 -13.36 13.11
C GLU A 307 -10.10 -12.45 13.18
N PRO A 308 -11.21 -12.79 12.49
CA PRO A 308 -12.37 -11.91 12.40
C PRO A 308 -13.10 -11.74 13.73
N ALA A 309 -12.97 -12.71 14.65
CA ALA A 309 -13.56 -12.59 15.98
C ALA A 309 -12.88 -11.49 16.80
N ALA A 310 -11.55 -11.37 16.73
CA ALA A 310 -10.80 -10.30 17.39
C ALA A 310 -11.10 -8.93 16.73
N ALA A 311 -11.23 -8.89 15.40
CA ALA A 311 -11.64 -7.69 14.70
C ALA A 311 -13.03 -7.20 15.14
N ALA A 312 -13.99 -8.12 15.28
CA ALA A 312 -15.34 -7.81 15.77
C ALA A 312 -15.32 -7.28 17.20
N GLU A 313 -14.53 -7.89 18.09
CA GLU A 313 -14.37 -7.47 19.49
C GLU A 313 -13.85 -6.02 19.59
N VAL A 314 -12.83 -5.68 18.80
CA VAL A 314 -12.24 -4.33 18.75
C VAL A 314 -13.28 -3.29 18.31
N LEU A 315 -13.99 -3.54 17.21
CA LEU A 315 -15.00 -2.63 16.68
C LEU A 315 -16.18 -2.46 17.64
N GLU A 316 -16.65 -3.55 18.25
CA GLU A 316 -17.76 -3.52 19.21
C GLU A 316 -17.36 -2.79 20.49
N THR A 317 -16.12 -2.97 20.97
CA THR A 317 -15.60 -2.27 22.14
C THR A 317 -15.55 -0.77 21.91
N ALA A 318 -15.04 -0.33 20.75
CA ALA A 318 -14.99 1.08 20.38
C ALA A 318 -16.41 1.69 20.27
N ARG A 319 -17.36 0.97 19.67
CA ARG A 319 -18.75 1.39 19.55
C ARG A 319 -19.42 1.55 20.93
N LYS A 320 -19.18 0.61 21.86
CA LYS A 320 -19.69 0.68 23.24
C LYS A 320 -19.07 1.83 24.04
N ALA A 321 -17.83 2.19 23.75
CA ALA A 321 -17.16 3.32 24.38
C ALA A 321 -17.68 4.69 23.89
N GLY A 322 -18.65 4.71 22.97
CA GLY A 322 -19.30 5.93 22.49
C GLY A 322 -18.56 6.62 21.34
N ALA A 323 -17.74 5.89 20.60
CA ALA A 323 -17.18 6.38 19.35
C ALA A 323 -18.32 6.53 18.32
N ASP A 324 -18.89 7.73 18.24
CA ASP A 324 -19.99 8.07 17.31
C ASP A 324 -19.43 8.36 15.91
N GLU A 325 -18.86 7.31 15.32
CA GLU A 325 -18.34 7.35 13.95
C GLU A 325 -19.12 6.36 13.08
N PRO A 326 -19.90 6.86 12.11
CA PRO A 326 -20.73 6.03 11.23
C PRO A 326 -19.96 4.89 10.53
N ARG A 327 -18.71 5.12 10.19
CA ARG A 327 -17.86 4.14 9.53
C ARG A 327 -17.53 2.94 10.43
N LEU A 328 -17.50 3.10 11.76
CA LEU A 328 -17.28 1.95 12.66
C LEU A 328 -18.44 0.94 12.57
N ALA A 329 -19.69 1.44 12.50
CA ALA A 329 -20.87 0.58 12.32
C ALA A 329 -20.81 -0.15 10.95
N TYR A 330 -20.39 0.56 9.91
CA TYR A 330 -20.21 -0.02 8.58
C TYR A 330 -19.12 -1.12 8.59
N TYR A 331 -17.95 -0.86 9.17
CA TYR A 331 -16.88 -1.86 9.27
C TYR A 331 -17.25 -3.03 10.18
N ALA A 332 -17.99 -2.79 11.26
CA ALA A 332 -18.53 -3.87 12.08
C ALA A 332 -19.47 -4.77 11.25
N GLY A 333 -20.32 -4.17 10.41
CA GLY A 333 -21.15 -4.89 9.46
C GLY A 333 -20.35 -5.75 8.49
N LEU A 334 -19.26 -5.20 7.90
CA LEU A 334 -18.37 -5.95 7.02
C LEU A 334 -17.70 -7.13 7.71
N VAL A 335 -17.26 -6.96 8.95
CA VAL A 335 -16.64 -8.04 9.73
C VAL A 335 -17.65 -9.14 10.02
N GLN A 336 -18.88 -8.79 10.46
CA GLN A 336 -19.94 -9.77 10.71
C GLN A 336 -20.37 -10.47 9.42
N GLU A 337 -20.47 -9.74 8.29
CA GLU A 337 -20.76 -10.33 6.97
C GLU A 337 -19.68 -11.35 6.59
N ARG A 338 -18.39 -11.02 6.79
CA ARG A 338 -17.27 -11.93 6.54
C ARG A 338 -17.28 -13.17 7.47
N MET A 339 -17.77 -13.02 8.69
CA MET A 339 -18.01 -14.13 9.62
C MET A 339 -19.29 -14.92 9.29
N ARG A 340 -20.02 -14.53 8.24
CA ARG A 340 -21.31 -15.08 7.81
C ARG A 340 -22.41 -14.98 8.89
N ARG A 341 -22.23 -14.04 9.81
CA ARG A 341 -23.24 -13.67 10.81
C ARG A 341 -24.16 -12.62 10.20
N PHE A 342 -24.97 -13.05 9.24
CA PHE A 342 -25.78 -12.14 8.43
C PHE A 342 -26.82 -11.34 9.23
N PRO A 343 -27.50 -11.91 10.27
CA PRO A 343 -28.36 -11.11 11.11
C PRO A 343 -27.63 -9.98 11.84
N GLU A 344 -26.47 -10.28 12.45
CA GLU A 344 -25.66 -9.30 13.17
C GLU A 344 -25.05 -8.24 12.22
N ALA A 345 -24.63 -8.66 11.03
CA ALA A 345 -24.19 -7.74 9.98
C ALA A 345 -25.29 -6.77 9.59
N ALA A 346 -26.52 -7.26 9.39
CA ALA A 346 -27.67 -6.43 9.04
C ALA A 346 -28.01 -5.41 10.13
N GLU A 347 -27.87 -5.76 11.41
CA GLU A 347 -28.07 -4.83 12.53
C GLU A 347 -26.95 -3.79 12.62
N ALA A 348 -25.69 -4.19 12.37
CA ALA A 348 -24.56 -3.25 12.32
C ALA A 348 -24.74 -2.24 11.18
N PHE A 349 -25.04 -2.69 9.96
CA PHE A 349 -25.35 -1.79 8.84
C PHE A 349 -26.58 -0.90 9.09
N ALA A 350 -27.55 -1.37 9.90
CA ALA A 350 -28.71 -0.57 10.27
C ALA A 350 -28.36 0.64 11.13
N SER A 351 -27.25 0.57 11.85
CA SER A 351 -26.77 1.65 12.72
C SER A 351 -26.05 2.77 11.96
N VAL A 352 -25.78 2.59 10.66
CA VAL A 352 -25.17 3.64 9.81
C VAL A 352 -26.21 4.72 9.52
N PRO A 353 -25.98 5.99 9.92
CA PRO A 353 -26.96 7.07 9.73
C PRO A 353 -27.05 7.48 8.25
N ALA A 354 -28.23 7.98 7.87
CA ALA A 354 -28.51 8.39 6.48
C ALA A 354 -27.65 9.56 5.98
N THR A 355 -27.01 10.29 6.89
CA THR A 355 -26.10 11.40 6.57
C THR A 355 -24.67 10.95 6.23
N SER A 356 -24.36 9.66 6.44
CA SER A 356 -23.03 9.13 6.18
C SER A 356 -22.77 8.91 4.68
N ASP A 357 -21.55 9.13 4.26
CA ASP A 357 -21.05 8.83 2.91
C ASP A 357 -21.13 7.33 2.53
N VAL A 358 -21.08 6.43 3.53
CA VAL A 358 -21.19 4.98 3.34
C VAL A 358 -22.63 4.46 3.49
N PHE A 359 -23.64 5.33 3.69
CA PHE A 359 -25.02 4.90 3.95
C PHE A 359 -25.64 4.11 2.79
N ALA A 360 -25.46 4.59 1.56
CA ALA A 360 -26.03 3.92 0.39
C ALA A 360 -25.51 2.48 0.26
N GLU A 361 -24.21 2.29 0.41
CA GLU A 361 -23.57 0.97 0.38
C GLU A 361 -24.00 0.11 1.58
N ALA A 362 -24.02 0.69 2.80
CA ALA A 362 -24.48 -0.01 4.00
C ALA A 362 -25.92 -0.52 3.83
N ARG A 363 -26.82 0.28 3.23
CA ARG A 363 -28.21 -0.10 2.94
C ARG A 363 -28.30 -1.30 2.00
N LEU A 364 -27.49 -1.33 0.95
CA LEU A 364 -27.45 -2.45 0.00
C LEU A 364 -26.89 -3.72 0.64
N ARG A 365 -25.77 -3.60 1.39
CA ARG A 365 -25.20 -4.73 2.14
C ARG A 365 -26.16 -5.26 3.20
N ARG A 366 -26.84 -4.36 3.92
CA ARG A 366 -27.90 -4.73 4.87
C ARG A 366 -28.99 -5.56 4.21
N ALA A 367 -29.48 -5.12 3.05
CA ALA A 367 -30.50 -5.84 2.31
C ALA A 367 -30.01 -7.24 1.84
N ARG A 368 -28.76 -7.32 1.37
CA ARG A 368 -28.13 -8.58 1.03
C ARG A 368 -28.05 -9.52 2.24
N CYS A 369 -27.54 -9.02 3.39
CA CYS A 369 -27.44 -9.81 4.61
C CYS A 369 -28.82 -10.28 5.10
N LEU A 370 -29.83 -9.43 5.08
CA LEU A 370 -31.21 -9.81 5.40
C LEU A 370 -31.75 -10.89 4.46
N SER A 371 -31.45 -10.81 3.17
CA SER A 371 -31.86 -11.82 2.19
C SER A 371 -31.19 -13.16 2.48
N LEU A 372 -29.88 -13.18 2.77
CA LEU A 372 -29.12 -14.38 3.14
C LEU A 372 -29.55 -14.95 4.48
N ALA A 373 -30.02 -14.11 5.41
CA ALA A 373 -30.61 -14.51 6.69
C ALA A 373 -32.07 -15.01 6.57
N GLY A 374 -32.65 -15.09 5.35
CA GLY A 374 -34.03 -15.49 5.14
C GLY A 374 -35.07 -14.43 5.46
N ALA A 375 -34.67 -13.21 5.81
CA ALA A 375 -35.57 -12.09 6.13
C ALA A 375 -36.01 -11.34 4.85
N HIS A 376 -36.42 -12.07 3.81
CA HIS A 376 -36.73 -11.55 2.48
C HIS A 376 -37.69 -10.35 2.45
N PRO A 377 -38.77 -10.28 3.25
CA PRO A 377 -39.68 -9.11 3.23
C PRO A 377 -39.00 -7.82 3.65
N ARG A 378 -38.10 -7.88 4.64
CA ARG A 378 -37.31 -6.73 5.10
C ARG A 378 -36.28 -6.29 4.04
N ALA A 379 -35.58 -7.24 3.42
CA ALA A 379 -34.65 -6.98 2.33
C ALA A 379 -35.34 -6.28 1.15
N LEU A 380 -36.48 -6.82 0.72
CA LEU A 380 -37.27 -6.26 -0.39
C LEU A 380 -37.78 -4.84 -0.09
N GLY A 381 -38.20 -4.56 1.17
CA GLY A 381 -38.60 -3.22 1.58
C GLY A 381 -37.46 -2.21 1.43
N LEU A 382 -36.26 -2.57 1.87
CA LEU A 382 -35.07 -1.69 1.78
C LEU A 382 -34.64 -1.45 0.32
N LEU A 383 -34.62 -2.50 -0.52
CA LEU A 383 -34.21 -2.38 -1.92
C LEU A 383 -35.25 -1.63 -2.75
N LYS A 384 -36.55 -1.82 -2.46
CA LYS A 384 -37.61 -1.05 -3.09
C LYS A 384 -37.50 0.44 -2.76
N ALA A 385 -37.23 0.80 -1.50
CA ALA A 385 -37.01 2.18 -1.10
C ALA A 385 -35.73 2.74 -1.76
N ALA A 386 -34.63 1.95 -1.80
CA ALA A 386 -33.41 2.35 -2.50
C ALA A 386 -33.65 2.63 -4.00
N LEU A 387 -34.46 1.81 -4.65
CA LEU A 387 -34.80 2.00 -6.05
C LEU A 387 -35.71 3.20 -6.28
N GLN A 388 -36.53 3.58 -5.30
CA GLN A 388 -37.34 4.81 -5.37
C GLN A 388 -36.46 6.07 -5.25
N ASP A 389 -35.40 6.02 -4.41
CA ASP A 389 -34.46 7.11 -4.25
C ASP A 389 -33.52 7.26 -5.45
N ALA A 390 -33.17 6.14 -6.10
CA ALA A 390 -32.27 6.08 -7.27
C ALA A 390 -32.85 5.15 -8.36
N PRO A 391 -33.86 5.59 -9.11
CA PRO A 391 -34.58 4.74 -10.09
C PRO A 391 -33.69 4.23 -11.25
N GLU A 392 -32.63 4.92 -11.56
CA GLU A 392 -31.70 4.57 -12.66
C GLU A 392 -30.50 3.75 -12.17
N ASP A 393 -30.36 3.51 -10.88
CA ASP A 393 -29.24 2.74 -10.33
C ASP A 393 -29.38 1.25 -10.70
N VAL A 394 -28.49 0.82 -11.57
CA VAL A 394 -28.44 -0.54 -12.12
C VAL A 394 -28.13 -1.57 -11.04
N GLU A 395 -27.23 -1.24 -10.11
CA GLU A 395 -26.84 -2.14 -9.02
C GLU A 395 -28.00 -2.37 -8.05
N VAL A 396 -28.65 -1.29 -7.61
CA VAL A 396 -29.86 -1.38 -6.76
C VAL A 396 -30.95 -2.23 -7.43
N ARG A 397 -31.20 -2.01 -8.72
CA ARG A 397 -32.22 -2.74 -9.48
C ARG A 397 -31.86 -4.21 -9.60
N THR A 398 -30.61 -4.52 -9.89
CA THR A 398 -30.13 -5.91 -10.00
C THR A 398 -30.20 -6.63 -8.66
N GLN A 399 -29.80 -6.00 -7.57
CA GLN A 399 -29.93 -6.58 -6.24
C GLN A 399 -31.38 -6.77 -5.81
N TYR A 400 -32.27 -5.84 -6.19
CA TYR A 400 -33.71 -6.00 -5.95
C TYR A 400 -34.28 -7.19 -6.71
N ALA A 401 -33.91 -7.37 -7.98
CA ALA A 401 -34.31 -8.54 -8.76
C ALA A 401 -33.81 -9.85 -8.15
N ARG A 402 -32.55 -9.93 -7.73
CA ARG A 402 -31.99 -11.10 -7.02
C ARG A 402 -32.73 -11.39 -5.71
N ALA A 403 -33.04 -10.36 -4.93
CA ALA A 403 -33.78 -10.55 -3.68
C ALA A 403 -35.23 -11.04 -3.94
N LEU A 404 -35.87 -10.60 -5.03
CA LEU A 404 -37.18 -11.12 -5.45
C LEU A 404 -37.11 -12.60 -5.84
N GLU A 405 -36.05 -13.03 -6.55
CA GLU A 405 -35.84 -14.44 -6.87
C GLU A 405 -35.69 -15.30 -5.62
N ARG A 406 -34.81 -14.88 -4.68
CA ARG A 406 -34.61 -15.56 -3.40
C ARG A 406 -35.89 -15.62 -2.56
N GLY A 407 -36.73 -14.60 -2.68
CA GLY A 407 -38.05 -14.55 -2.06
C GLY A 407 -39.13 -15.36 -2.81
N GLY A 408 -38.77 -16.15 -3.83
CA GLY A 408 -39.69 -16.99 -4.59
C GLY A 408 -40.60 -16.25 -5.59
N ALA A 409 -40.20 -15.04 -6.03
CA ALA A 409 -40.97 -14.21 -6.96
C ALA A 409 -40.22 -13.92 -8.27
N PRO A 410 -39.74 -14.93 -9.04
CA PRO A 410 -38.88 -14.73 -10.20
C PRO A 410 -39.58 -13.94 -11.33
N ALA A 411 -40.90 -14.05 -11.48
CA ALA A 411 -41.63 -13.25 -12.46
C ALA A 411 -41.62 -11.75 -12.15
N LYS A 412 -41.57 -11.37 -10.84
CA LYS A 412 -41.44 -9.97 -10.45
C LYS A 412 -40.01 -9.46 -10.68
N ALA A 413 -39.00 -10.31 -10.49
CA ALA A 413 -37.62 -9.98 -10.80
C ALA A 413 -37.46 -9.64 -12.30
N GLU A 414 -38.00 -10.49 -13.16
CA GLU A 414 -38.02 -10.27 -14.61
C GLU A 414 -38.71 -8.93 -14.97
N ALA A 415 -39.87 -8.64 -14.37
CA ALA A 415 -40.59 -7.39 -14.61
C ALA A 415 -39.78 -6.15 -14.22
N VAL A 416 -39.13 -6.15 -13.04
CA VAL A 416 -38.29 -5.06 -12.56
C VAL A 416 -37.09 -4.80 -13.49
N LEU A 417 -36.46 -5.87 -14.01
CA LEU A 417 -35.33 -5.73 -14.94
C LEU A 417 -35.81 -5.22 -16.31
N LYS A 418 -36.94 -5.69 -16.82
CA LYS A 418 -37.53 -5.18 -18.07
C LYS A 418 -37.95 -3.72 -17.96
N GLU A 419 -38.48 -3.29 -16.80
CA GLU A 419 -38.77 -1.88 -16.55
C GLU A 419 -37.52 -1.02 -16.60
N GLY A 420 -36.41 -1.48 -15.97
CA GLY A 420 -35.10 -0.81 -16.05
C GLY A 420 -34.58 -0.70 -17.48
N LEU A 421 -34.65 -1.77 -18.24
CA LEU A 421 -34.26 -1.80 -19.67
C LEU A 421 -35.10 -0.88 -20.55
N ALA A 422 -36.36 -0.69 -20.21
CA ALA A 422 -37.24 0.23 -20.95
C ALA A 422 -36.92 1.70 -20.64
N ALA A 423 -36.46 1.99 -19.42
CA ALA A 423 -36.06 3.34 -18.98
C ALA A 423 -34.64 3.70 -19.46
N ALA A 424 -33.66 2.84 -19.17
CA ALA A 424 -32.25 3.03 -19.49
C ALA A 424 -31.58 1.68 -19.85
N PRO A 425 -31.53 1.31 -21.15
CA PRO A 425 -30.85 0.09 -21.56
C PRO A 425 -29.38 0.08 -21.22
N SER A 426 -28.88 -1.00 -20.58
CA SER A 426 -27.47 -1.21 -20.31
C SER A 426 -27.09 -2.68 -20.42
N ALA A 427 -25.83 -2.98 -20.73
CA ALA A 427 -25.31 -4.35 -20.81
C ALA A 427 -25.52 -5.11 -19.49
N ALA A 428 -25.29 -4.46 -18.37
CA ALA A 428 -25.47 -5.05 -17.03
C ALA A 428 -26.93 -5.46 -16.75
N LEU A 429 -27.92 -4.67 -17.18
CA LEU A 429 -29.34 -5.04 -17.06
C LEU A 429 -29.73 -6.18 -18.02
N TYR A 430 -29.16 -6.21 -19.23
CA TYR A 430 -29.36 -7.34 -20.13
C TYR A 430 -28.75 -8.63 -19.58
N ASP A 431 -27.55 -8.59 -19.01
CA ASP A 431 -26.95 -9.76 -18.36
C ASP A 431 -27.77 -10.21 -17.13
N ALA A 432 -28.20 -9.27 -16.29
CA ALA A 432 -29.05 -9.59 -15.15
C ALA A 432 -30.36 -10.25 -15.56
N LEU A 433 -31.03 -9.76 -16.63
CA LEU A 433 -32.25 -10.36 -17.16
C LEU A 433 -31.98 -11.74 -17.76
N ALA A 434 -30.89 -11.90 -18.54
CA ALA A 434 -30.49 -13.17 -19.11
C ALA A 434 -30.19 -14.21 -18.03
N SER A 435 -29.48 -13.82 -16.99
CA SER A 435 -29.19 -14.65 -15.81
C SER A 435 -30.48 -15.09 -15.09
N THR A 436 -31.44 -14.16 -14.90
CA THR A 436 -32.75 -14.46 -14.34
C THR A 436 -33.53 -15.48 -15.19
N LEU A 437 -33.56 -15.30 -16.52
CA LEU A 437 -34.19 -16.24 -17.45
C LEU A 437 -33.55 -17.64 -17.40
N GLN A 438 -32.20 -17.68 -17.35
CA GLN A 438 -31.48 -18.96 -17.26
C GLN A 438 -31.78 -19.71 -15.96
N ARG A 439 -31.85 -19.05 -14.82
CA ARG A 439 -32.26 -19.66 -13.54
C ARG A 439 -33.73 -20.17 -13.57
N GLN A 440 -34.57 -19.58 -14.40
CA GLN A 440 -35.94 -20.06 -14.65
C GLN A 440 -35.99 -21.24 -15.68
N GLY A 441 -34.84 -21.72 -16.17
CA GLY A 441 -34.77 -22.76 -17.22
C GLY A 441 -35.06 -22.26 -18.63
N ARG A 442 -35.11 -20.94 -18.84
CA ARG A 442 -35.43 -20.29 -20.14
C ARG A 442 -34.14 -19.81 -20.84
N GLY A 443 -33.12 -20.68 -20.89
CA GLY A 443 -31.79 -20.31 -21.38
C GLY A 443 -31.75 -19.94 -22.87
N THR A 444 -32.57 -20.59 -23.71
CA THR A 444 -32.70 -20.25 -25.15
C THR A 444 -33.24 -18.83 -25.35
N GLU A 445 -34.16 -18.40 -24.50
CA GLU A 445 -34.71 -17.04 -24.53
C GLU A 445 -33.65 -15.99 -24.09
N ALA A 446 -32.85 -16.32 -23.08
CA ALA A 446 -31.72 -15.50 -22.65
C ALA A 446 -30.69 -15.28 -23.77
N LEU A 447 -30.29 -16.35 -24.46
CA LEU A 447 -29.37 -16.26 -25.60
C LEU A 447 -29.97 -15.46 -26.76
N SER A 448 -31.27 -15.65 -27.06
CA SER A 448 -31.96 -14.89 -28.09
C SER A 448 -32.04 -13.40 -27.78
N LEU A 449 -32.31 -13.05 -26.49
CA LEU A 449 -32.34 -11.68 -26.01
C LEU A 449 -30.98 -11.00 -26.21
N LEU A 450 -29.91 -11.58 -25.66
CA LEU A 450 -28.57 -11.02 -25.78
C LEU A 450 -28.07 -11.00 -27.22
N GLY A 451 -28.32 -12.06 -27.99
CA GLY A 451 -27.96 -12.12 -29.42
C GLY A 451 -28.62 -11.02 -30.24
N ALA A 452 -29.90 -10.72 -29.98
CA ALA A 452 -30.62 -9.65 -30.67
C ALA A 452 -30.06 -8.25 -30.34
N VAL A 453 -29.57 -8.05 -29.12
CA VAL A 453 -28.95 -6.76 -28.71
C VAL A 453 -27.53 -6.64 -29.25
N VAL A 454 -26.72 -7.69 -29.19
CA VAL A 454 -25.38 -7.74 -29.80
C VAL A 454 -25.44 -7.51 -31.31
N ALA A 455 -26.48 -8.02 -32.01
CA ALA A 455 -26.64 -7.75 -33.42
C ALA A 455 -26.86 -6.26 -33.77
N LYS A 456 -27.37 -5.46 -32.82
CA LYS A 456 -27.53 -4.01 -32.97
C LYS A 456 -26.25 -3.23 -32.58
N SER A 457 -25.47 -3.79 -31.69
CA SER A 457 -24.21 -3.19 -31.17
C SER A 457 -23.09 -4.24 -31.20
N PRO A 458 -22.60 -4.64 -32.39
CA PRO A 458 -21.71 -5.80 -32.53
C PRO A 458 -20.28 -5.58 -32.01
N ARG A 459 -19.93 -4.35 -31.60
CA ARG A 459 -18.64 -3.99 -31.02
C ARG A 459 -18.77 -3.51 -29.57
N ASP A 460 -19.91 -3.73 -28.91
CA ASP A 460 -20.09 -3.47 -27.52
C ASP A 460 -19.48 -4.63 -26.71
N GLU A 461 -18.38 -4.37 -26.06
CA GLU A 461 -17.59 -5.38 -25.33
C GLU A 461 -18.34 -5.98 -24.15
N GLU A 462 -19.10 -5.14 -23.42
CA GLU A 462 -19.89 -5.61 -22.28
C GLU A 462 -21.04 -6.53 -22.71
N LEU A 463 -21.74 -6.20 -23.82
CA LEU A 463 -22.78 -7.05 -24.38
C LEU A 463 -22.22 -8.35 -24.97
N LEU A 464 -21.05 -8.29 -25.63
CA LEU A 464 -20.36 -9.48 -26.12
C LEU A 464 -19.95 -10.39 -24.97
N TYR A 465 -19.41 -9.80 -23.88
CA TYR A 465 -19.05 -10.53 -22.68
C TYR A 465 -20.28 -11.21 -22.04
N ALA A 466 -21.35 -10.45 -21.84
CA ALA A 466 -22.60 -10.97 -21.28
C ALA A 466 -23.16 -12.15 -22.11
N LEU A 467 -23.11 -12.04 -23.46
CA LEU A 467 -23.54 -13.13 -24.35
C LEU A 467 -22.63 -14.36 -24.21
N GLY A 468 -21.31 -14.16 -24.11
CA GLY A 468 -20.35 -15.24 -23.88
C GLY A 468 -20.58 -15.97 -22.57
N ALA A 469 -20.81 -15.21 -21.49
CA ALA A 469 -21.16 -15.77 -20.18
C ALA A 469 -22.51 -16.53 -20.22
N ALA A 470 -23.46 -16.04 -20.99
CA ALA A 470 -24.75 -16.75 -21.17
C ALA A 470 -24.60 -18.07 -21.96
N HIS A 471 -23.72 -18.13 -22.95
CA HIS A 471 -23.37 -19.38 -23.66
C HIS A 471 -22.74 -20.39 -22.70
N GLU A 472 -21.78 -19.97 -21.89
CA GLU A 472 -21.10 -20.84 -20.91
C GLU A 472 -22.11 -21.45 -19.92
N ARG A 473 -22.98 -20.62 -19.33
CA ARG A 473 -24.04 -21.11 -18.40
C ARG A 473 -25.00 -22.12 -19.05
N GLN A 474 -25.11 -22.15 -20.38
CA GLN A 474 -25.84 -23.17 -21.10
C GLN A 474 -24.99 -24.38 -21.53
N GLY A 475 -23.69 -24.39 -21.16
CA GLY A 475 -22.75 -25.43 -21.57
C GLY A 475 -22.25 -25.33 -23.01
N ASP A 476 -22.56 -24.24 -23.70
CA ASP A 476 -22.06 -23.98 -25.07
C ASP A 476 -20.68 -23.30 -24.97
N VAL A 477 -19.66 -24.13 -24.76
CA VAL A 477 -18.27 -23.69 -24.62
C VAL A 477 -17.75 -23.03 -25.90
N ASP A 478 -18.11 -23.54 -27.07
CA ASP A 478 -17.66 -23.00 -28.36
C ASP A 478 -18.24 -21.60 -28.60
N GLY A 479 -19.53 -21.43 -28.31
CA GLY A 479 -20.17 -20.12 -28.34
C GLY A 479 -19.53 -19.13 -27.38
N ALA A 480 -19.25 -19.55 -26.17
CA ALA A 480 -18.58 -18.73 -25.17
C ALA A 480 -17.17 -18.31 -25.62
N LEU A 481 -16.34 -19.26 -26.09
CA LEU A 481 -14.99 -18.97 -26.62
C LEU A 481 -15.03 -17.97 -27.78
N ALA A 482 -15.99 -18.14 -28.70
CA ALA A 482 -16.15 -17.22 -29.84
C ALA A 482 -16.47 -15.79 -29.38
N ARG A 483 -17.33 -15.62 -28.35
CA ARG A 483 -17.69 -14.31 -27.82
C ARG A 483 -16.55 -13.67 -27.04
N MET A 484 -15.82 -14.41 -26.21
CA MET A 484 -14.65 -13.88 -25.52
C MET A 484 -13.56 -13.42 -26.49
N ARG A 485 -13.32 -14.16 -27.58
CA ARG A 485 -12.40 -13.70 -28.63
C ARG A 485 -12.90 -12.41 -29.30
N ALA A 486 -14.19 -12.28 -29.56
CA ALA A 486 -14.78 -11.07 -30.12
C ALA A 486 -14.63 -9.85 -29.15
N VAL A 487 -14.75 -10.05 -27.84
CA VAL A 487 -14.42 -8.99 -26.85
C VAL A 487 -12.97 -8.56 -27.02
N LEU A 488 -12.03 -9.51 -27.08
CA LEU A 488 -10.60 -9.22 -27.20
C LEU A 488 -10.17 -8.64 -28.56
N GLU A 489 -11.01 -8.75 -29.59
CA GLU A 489 -10.85 -8.01 -30.86
C GLU A 489 -11.22 -6.52 -30.72
N VAL A 490 -12.13 -6.18 -29.80
CA VAL A 490 -12.55 -4.80 -29.51
C VAL A 490 -11.60 -4.18 -28.49
N ASP A 491 -11.37 -4.84 -27.36
CA ASP A 491 -10.45 -4.47 -26.31
C ASP A 491 -9.47 -5.62 -26.00
N PRO A 492 -8.24 -5.60 -26.53
CA PRO A 492 -7.22 -6.63 -26.29
C PRO A 492 -6.79 -6.77 -24.84
N ASP A 493 -6.99 -5.74 -24.01
CA ASP A 493 -6.62 -5.69 -22.59
C ASP A 493 -7.82 -5.82 -21.65
N HIS A 494 -8.95 -6.28 -22.13
CA HIS A 494 -10.13 -6.56 -21.33
C HIS A 494 -9.85 -7.72 -20.35
N ALA A 495 -9.45 -7.40 -19.14
CA ALA A 495 -8.91 -8.37 -18.15
C ALA A 495 -9.88 -9.52 -17.85
N ALA A 496 -11.18 -9.23 -17.68
CA ALA A 496 -12.19 -10.25 -17.42
C ALA A 496 -12.34 -11.22 -18.59
N ALA A 497 -12.30 -10.74 -19.84
CA ALA A 497 -12.41 -11.59 -21.03
C ALA A 497 -11.13 -12.42 -21.24
N LEU A 498 -9.95 -11.86 -20.97
CA LEU A 498 -8.69 -12.60 -20.97
C LEU A 498 -8.73 -13.77 -19.98
N ASN A 499 -9.15 -13.50 -18.74
CA ASN A 499 -9.30 -14.52 -17.73
C ASN A 499 -10.34 -15.58 -18.11
N PHE A 500 -11.51 -15.14 -18.57
CA PHE A 500 -12.59 -16.07 -18.91
C PHE A 500 -12.19 -16.97 -20.08
N LEU A 501 -11.57 -16.41 -21.13
CA LEU A 501 -11.03 -17.20 -22.24
C LEU A 501 -10.02 -18.24 -21.74
N GLY A 502 -9.08 -17.83 -20.88
CA GLY A 502 -8.09 -18.73 -20.29
C GLY A 502 -8.72 -19.86 -19.46
N TYR A 503 -9.72 -19.53 -18.64
CA TYR A 503 -10.48 -20.51 -17.85
C TYR A 503 -11.20 -21.54 -18.74
N LEU A 504 -11.93 -21.09 -19.77
CA LEU A 504 -12.64 -21.99 -20.69
C LEU A 504 -11.70 -22.93 -21.44
N LEU A 505 -10.54 -22.43 -21.89
CA LEU A 505 -9.51 -23.26 -22.52
C LEU A 505 -8.93 -24.29 -21.53
N ALA A 506 -8.70 -23.89 -20.28
CA ALA A 506 -8.27 -24.80 -19.23
C ALA A 506 -9.32 -25.84 -18.91
N GLN A 507 -10.58 -25.44 -18.79
CA GLN A 507 -11.70 -26.34 -18.51
C GLN A 507 -11.87 -27.40 -19.63
N SER A 508 -11.80 -27.02 -20.89
CA SER A 508 -11.83 -27.95 -22.02
C SER A 508 -10.55 -28.79 -22.15
N GLY A 509 -9.45 -28.41 -21.52
CA GLY A 509 -8.15 -29.07 -21.64
C GLY A 509 -7.46 -28.82 -22.96
N THR A 510 -7.87 -27.81 -23.70
CA THR A 510 -7.34 -27.46 -25.01
C THR A 510 -6.48 -26.22 -24.93
N ASN A 511 -5.39 -26.18 -25.70
CA ASN A 511 -4.53 -24.99 -25.86
C ASN A 511 -4.09 -24.34 -24.55
N LEU A 512 -3.59 -25.15 -23.60
CA LEU A 512 -3.22 -24.71 -22.24
C LEU A 512 -2.13 -23.61 -22.23
N ASP A 513 -1.30 -23.54 -23.28
CA ASP A 513 -0.30 -22.48 -23.41
C ASP A 513 -0.94 -21.12 -23.73
N GLU A 514 -2.01 -21.10 -24.52
CA GLU A 514 -2.81 -19.88 -24.72
C GLU A 514 -3.53 -19.51 -23.42
N ALA A 515 -4.12 -20.49 -22.74
CA ALA A 515 -4.82 -20.29 -21.48
C ALA A 515 -3.91 -19.57 -20.45
N GLU A 516 -2.67 -20.09 -20.25
CA GLU A 516 -1.71 -19.47 -19.33
C GLU A 516 -1.38 -18.04 -19.73
N ARG A 517 -1.03 -17.80 -20.99
CA ARG A 517 -0.70 -16.43 -21.45
C ARG A 517 -1.85 -15.45 -21.23
N ARG A 518 -3.10 -15.85 -21.49
CA ARG A 518 -4.27 -14.99 -21.31
C ARG A 518 -4.51 -14.66 -19.85
N VAL A 519 -4.44 -15.65 -18.97
CA VAL A 519 -4.63 -15.44 -17.51
C VAL A 519 -3.49 -14.63 -16.92
N LEU A 520 -2.24 -14.88 -17.35
CA LEU A 520 -1.10 -14.07 -16.89
C LEU A 520 -1.26 -12.60 -17.32
N ARG A 521 -1.73 -12.35 -18.56
CA ARG A 521 -2.02 -10.98 -18.98
C ARG A 521 -3.11 -10.31 -18.14
N ALA A 522 -4.17 -11.04 -17.78
CA ALA A 522 -5.20 -10.54 -16.87
C ALA A 522 -4.61 -10.20 -15.47
N LEU A 523 -3.68 -11.01 -14.95
CA LEU A 523 -2.99 -10.78 -13.69
C LEU A 523 -1.97 -9.62 -13.75
N GLU A 524 -1.36 -9.36 -14.91
CA GLU A 524 -0.53 -8.16 -15.10
C GLU A 524 -1.36 -6.88 -14.97
N LEU A 525 -2.60 -6.90 -15.48
CA LEU A 525 -3.52 -5.77 -15.38
C LEU A 525 -4.11 -5.62 -13.97
N HIS A 526 -4.45 -6.74 -13.31
CA HIS A 526 -5.06 -6.78 -11.98
C HIS A 526 -4.43 -7.89 -11.12
N PRO A 527 -3.28 -7.65 -10.46
CA PRO A 527 -2.48 -8.68 -9.78
C PRO A 527 -3.15 -9.37 -8.59
N ASP A 528 -4.05 -8.67 -7.90
CA ASP A 528 -4.68 -9.14 -6.66
C ASP A 528 -6.12 -9.61 -6.87
N THR A 529 -6.41 -10.22 -8.00
CA THR A 529 -7.74 -10.76 -8.31
C THR A 529 -7.77 -12.26 -8.04
N GLY A 530 -8.52 -12.68 -7.00
CA GLY A 530 -8.63 -14.08 -6.58
C GLY A 530 -9.12 -15.01 -7.70
N ALA A 531 -10.14 -14.58 -8.47
CA ALA A 531 -10.66 -15.34 -9.61
C ALA A 531 -9.63 -15.56 -10.74
N PHE A 532 -8.71 -14.60 -10.95
CA PHE A 532 -7.66 -14.76 -11.97
C PHE A 532 -6.58 -15.74 -11.50
N LEU A 533 -6.23 -15.68 -10.20
CA LEU A 533 -5.31 -16.65 -9.61
C LEU A 533 -5.91 -18.06 -9.56
N ASP A 534 -7.22 -18.19 -9.36
CA ASP A 534 -7.93 -19.46 -9.45
C ASP A 534 -7.83 -20.05 -10.87
N SER A 535 -8.12 -19.24 -11.88
CA SER A 535 -7.98 -19.65 -13.27
C SER A 535 -6.55 -20.08 -13.63
N LEU A 536 -5.53 -19.35 -13.12
CA LEU A 536 -4.12 -19.73 -13.31
C LEU A 536 -3.81 -21.07 -12.61
N GLY A 537 -4.27 -21.24 -11.38
CA GLY A 537 -4.14 -22.49 -10.63
C GLY A 537 -4.82 -23.66 -11.36
N TRP A 538 -6.00 -23.40 -11.95
CA TRP A 538 -6.70 -24.40 -12.76
C TRP A 538 -5.95 -24.77 -14.05
N VAL A 539 -5.31 -23.81 -14.73
CA VAL A 539 -4.43 -24.08 -15.88
C VAL A 539 -3.28 -25.01 -15.47
N TYR A 540 -2.59 -24.72 -14.35
CA TYR A 540 -1.51 -25.57 -13.85
C TYR A 540 -2.01 -26.96 -13.44
N PHE A 541 -3.18 -27.03 -12.81
CA PHE A 541 -3.80 -28.33 -12.47
C PHE A 541 -4.06 -29.17 -13.72
N ARG A 542 -4.59 -28.59 -14.79
CA ARG A 542 -4.87 -29.28 -16.04
C ARG A 542 -3.61 -29.71 -16.81
N ARG A 543 -2.48 -29.03 -16.58
CA ARG A 543 -1.14 -29.44 -17.07
C ARG A 543 -0.52 -30.56 -16.23
N GLY A 544 -1.05 -30.86 -15.05
CA GLY A 544 -0.43 -31.79 -14.10
C GLY A 544 0.65 -31.17 -13.21
N GLU A 545 0.81 -29.85 -13.24
CA GLU A 545 1.78 -29.06 -12.44
C GLU A 545 1.18 -28.76 -11.06
N TYR A 546 0.88 -29.83 -10.30
CA TYR A 546 0.03 -29.73 -9.10
C TYR A 546 0.60 -28.82 -8.00
N GLN A 547 1.93 -28.76 -7.85
CA GLN A 547 2.53 -27.88 -6.83
C GLN A 547 2.32 -26.39 -7.19
N ARG A 548 2.50 -26.01 -8.43
CA ARG A 548 2.21 -24.64 -8.91
C ARG A 548 0.71 -24.31 -8.81
N ALA A 549 -0.13 -25.32 -9.07
CA ALA A 549 -1.58 -25.17 -8.90
C ALA A 549 -1.93 -24.85 -7.45
N VAL A 550 -1.35 -25.59 -6.48
CA VAL A 550 -1.57 -25.33 -5.05
C VAL A 550 -1.14 -23.92 -4.67
N GLU A 551 0.05 -23.47 -5.09
CA GLU A 551 0.57 -22.14 -4.77
C GLU A 551 -0.35 -21.01 -5.28
N ALA A 552 -0.83 -21.13 -6.52
CA ALA A 552 -1.74 -20.15 -7.10
C ALA A 552 -3.12 -20.18 -6.40
N LEU A 553 -3.66 -21.35 -6.13
CA LEU A 553 -4.98 -21.54 -5.49
C LEU A 553 -4.97 -21.18 -4.00
N GLU A 554 -3.88 -21.42 -3.28
CA GLU A 554 -3.71 -20.91 -1.92
C GLU A 554 -3.79 -19.37 -1.91
N ARG A 555 -3.10 -18.68 -2.82
CA ARG A 555 -3.21 -17.23 -2.98
C ARG A 555 -4.62 -16.80 -3.36
N ALA A 556 -5.25 -17.49 -4.32
CA ALA A 556 -6.64 -17.22 -4.70
C ALA A 556 -7.58 -17.31 -3.49
N SER A 557 -7.45 -18.38 -2.68
CA SER A 557 -8.28 -18.60 -1.48
C SER A 557 -8.01 -17.60 -0.35
N LEU A 558 -6.87 -16.90 -0.37
CA LEU A 558 -6.57 -15.80 0.54
C LEU A 558 -7.35 -14.54 0.15
N LEU A 559 -7.38 -14.23 -1.15
CA LEU A 559 -8.06 -13.05 -1.68
C LEU A 559 -9.58 -13.23 -1.73
N SER A 560 -10.04 -14.44 -2.01
CA SER A 560 -11.46 -14.80 -2.12
C SER A 560 -11.77 -16.04 -1.26
N PRO A 561 -11.78 -15.91 0.08
CA PRO A 561 -11.86 -17.05 0.99
C PRO A 561 -13.22 -17.75 1.02
N ASP A 562 -14.26 -17.11 0.52
CA ASP A 562 -15.66 -17.55 0.58
C ASP A 562 -16.21 -17.96 -0.80
N GLU A 563 -15.33 -18.22 -1.75
CA GLU A 563 -15.72 -18.70 -3.08
C GLU A 563 -15.66 -20.25 -3.14
N PRO A 564 -16.82 -20.93 -3.23
CA PRO A 564 -16.85 -22.39 -3.21
C PRO A 564 -16.05 -23.05 -4.34
N VAL A 565 -16.01 -22.43 -5.52
CA VAL A 565 -15.26 -22.94 -6.68
C VAL A 565 -13.76 -22.93 -6.41
N ILE A 566 -13.23 -21.81 -5.88
CA ILE A 566 -11.82 -21.69 -5.54
C ILE A 566 -11.41 -22.72 -4.48
N LEU A 567 -12.27 -22.90 -3.46
CA LEU A 567 -12.03 -23.89 -2.41
C LEU A 567 -12.13 -25.34 -2.93
N GLU A 568 -13.00 -25.60 -3.92
CA GLU A 568 -13.06 -26.89 -4.60
C GLU A 568 -11.80 -27.16 -5.41
N HIS A 569 -11.37 -26.21 -6.27
CA HIS A 569 -10.16 -26.30 -7.07
C HIS A 569 -8.92 -26.51 -6.20
N LEU A 570 -8.81 -25.76 -5.07
CA LEU A 570 -7.72 -25.91 -4.11
C LEU A 570 -7.70 -27.32 -3.48
N GLY A 571 -8.87 -27.84 -3.09
CA GLY A 571 -9.00 -29.20 -2.59
C GLY A 571 -8.59 -30.24 -3.62
N ASP A 572 -8.98 -30.08 -4.87
CA ASP A 572 -8.60 -30.95 -5.99
C ASP A 572 -7.07 -30.91 -6.22
N ALA A 573 -6.47 -29.73 -6.17
CA ALA A 573 -5.03 -29.56 -6.32
C ALA A 573 -4.26 -30.21 -5.16
N TYR A 574 -4.69 -30.02 -3.91
CA TYR A 574 -4.12 -30.70 -2.76
C TYR A 574 -4.20 -32.22 -2.88
N GLN A 575 -5.37 -32.75 -3.30
CA GLN A 575 -5.55 -34.19 -3.48
C GLN A 575 -4.57 -34.75 -4.52
N ARG A 576 -4.38 -34.05 -5.65
CA ARG A 576 -3.44 -34.48 -6.69
C ARG A 576 -1.96 -34.28 -6.27
N ALA A 577 -1.69 -33.33 -5.36
CA ALA A 577 -0.39 -33.15 -4.71
C ALA A 577 -0.13 -34.12 -3.53
N SER A 578 -1.02 -35.12 -3.31
CA SER A 578 -0.96 -36.08 -2.21
C SER A 578 -1.08 -35.45 -0.80
N ARG A 579 -1.72 -34.29 -0.68
CA ARG A 579 -1.99 -33.54 0.55
C ARG A 579 -3.45 -33.73 0.97
N SER A 580 -3.84 -34.98 1.30
CA SER A 580 -5.25 -35.38 1.47
C SER A 580 -5.95 -34.72 2.66
N GLU A 581 -5.25 -34.40 3.76
CA GLU A 581 -5.85 -33.70 4.91
C GLU A 581 -6.25 -32.26 4.55
N GLU A 582 -5.37 -31.57 3.82
CA GLU A 582 -5.61 -30.21 3.35
C GLU A 582 -6.71 -30.18 2.29
N ALA A 583 -6.76 -31.19 1.41
CA ALA A 583 -7.86 -31.37 0.46
C ALA A 583 -9.20 -31.47 1.20
N ALA A 584 -9.28 -32.33 2.22
CA ALA A 584 -10.48 -32.45 3.04
C ALA A 584 -10.86 -31.15 3.74
N GLY A 585 -9.88 -30.40 4.21
CA GLY A 585 -10.08 -29.08 4.82
C GLY A 585 -10.69 -28.09 3.85
N ALA A 586 -10.14 -27.99 2.63
CA ALA A 586 -10.64 -27.09 1.58
C ALA A 586 -12.07 -27.42 1.15
N TRP A 587 -12.36 -28.72 0.90
CA TRP A 587 -13.72 -29.15 0.51
C TRP A 587 -14.76 -28.97 1.64
N ARG A 588 -14.38 -29.16 2.93
CA ARG A 588 -15.30 -28.87 4.04
C ARG A 588 -15.61 -27.38 4.09
N ARG A 589 -14.62 -26.52 3.94
CA ARG A 589 -14.84 -25.07 3.87
C ARG A 589 -15.78 -24.70 2.72
N ALA A 590 -15.62 -25.30 1.54
CA ALA A 590 -16.54 -25.09 0.43
C ALA A 590 -17.98 -25.50 0.80
N LEU A 591 -18.17 -26.64 1.48
CA LEU A 591 -19.48 -27.08 1.95
C LEU A 591 -20.08 -26.16 3.01
N ASP A 592 -19.26 -25.60 3.91
CA ASP A 592 -19.71 -24.61 4.90
C ASP A 592 -20.21 -23.33 4.23
N VAL A 593 -19.51 -22.89 3.17
CA VAL A 593 -19.97 -21.77 2.33
C VAL A 593 -21.31 -22.06 1.69
N LEU A 594 -21.45 -23.22 1.02
CA LEU A 594 -22.69 -23.62 0.35
C LEU A 594 -23.85 -23.92 1.32
N ALA A 595 -23.56 -24.21 2.58
CA ALA A 595 -24.61 -24.39 3.59
C ALA A 595 -25.27 -23.06 3.95
N LEU A 596 -24.54 -21.96 3.88
CA LEU A 596 -25.02 -20.63 4.23
C LEU A 596 -25.56 -19.87 3.00
N ASP A 597 -25.00 -20.11 1.82
CA ASP A 597 -25.48 -19.57 0.55
C ASP A 597 -25.55 -20.65 -0.54
N PRO A 598 -26.64 -21.44 -0.57
CA PRO A 598 -26.78 -22.53 -1.54
C PRO A 598 -26.80 -22.06 -3.01
N GLU A 599 -27.11 -20.78 -3.25
CA GLU A 599 -27.13 -20.20 -4.60
C GLU A 599 -25.73 -19.87 -5.12
N SER A 600 -24.71 -19.85 -4.25
CA SER A 600 -23.31 -19.71 -4.66
C SER A 600 -22.71 -21.00 -5.27
N ALA A 601 -23.50 -22.08 -5.39
CA ALA A 601 -23.07 -23.34 -6.00
C ALA A 601 -22.88 -23.18 -7.52
N GLU A 602 -21.65 -23.31 -7.99
CA GLU A 602 -21.29 -23.38 -9.42
C GLU A 602 -20.31 -24.55 -9.65
N PRO A 603 -20.64 -25.55 -10.45
CA PRO A 603 -21.90 -25.76 -11.20
C PRO A 603 -23.06 -26.25 -10.31
N PRO A 604 -24.30 -26.29 -10.83
CA PRO A 604 -25.40 -26.91 -10.10
C PRO A 604 -25.07 -28.34 -9.66
N GLY A 605 -25.26 -28.64 -8.36
CA GLY A 605 -24.88 -29.94 -7.78
C GLY A 605 -23.46 -30.00 -7.18
N GLN A 606 -22.72 -28.90 -7.13
CA GLN A 606 -21.38 -28.80 -6.53
C GLN A 606 -21.35 -29.37 -5.10
N ARG A 607 -22.36 -29.11 -4.28
CA ARG A 607 -22.47 -29.65 -2.93
C ARG A 607 -22.37 -31.18 -2.90
N ALA A 608 -23.18 -31.85 -3.75
CA ALA A 608 -23.18 -33.30 -3.84
C ALA A 608 -21.86 -33.86 -4.39
N LEU A 609 -21.18 -33.09 -5.24
CA LEU A 609 -19.84 -33.44 -5.74
C LEU A 609 -18.80 -33.38 -4.61
N LEU A 610 -18.76 -32.30 -3.84
CA LEU A 610 -17.86 -32.13 -2.70
C LEU A 610 -18.06 -33.22 -1.62
N GLU A 611 -19.31 -33.57 -1.30
CA GLU A 611 -19.64 -34.65 -0.38
C GLU A 611 -19.11 -36.01 -0.89
N ARG A 612 -19.19 -36.26 -2.20
CA ARG A 612 -18.61 -37.47 -2.82
C ARG A 612 -17.08 -37.46 -2.75
N LYS A 613 -16.44 -36.32 -3.06
CA LYS A 613 -14.97 -36.17 -2.96
C LYS A 613 -14.49 -36.46 -1.55
N LEU A 614 -15.16 -35.94 -0.52
CA LEU A 614 -14.82 -36.20 0.88
C LEU A 614 -14.97 -37.67 1.27
N LYS A 615 -16.04 -38.34 0.81
CA LYS A 615 -16.26 -39.78 1.08
C LYS A 615 -15.25 -40.68 0.37
N ALA A 616 -14.67 -40.26 -0.73
CA ALA A 616 -13.68 -41.02 -1.50
C ALA A 616 -12.26 -40.93 -0.93
N LEU A 617 -12.01 -40.02 0.03
CA LEU A 617 -10.71 -39.97 0.71
C LEU A 617 -10.43 -41.26 1.51
N PRO A 618 -9.19 -41.78 1.47
CA PRO A 618 -8.84 -42.93 2.28
C PRO A 618 -9.00 -42.57 3.75
N THR A 619 -9.88 -43.29 4.45
CA THR A 619 -9.96 -43.21 5.91
C THR A 619 -8.61 -43.66 6.47
N ARG A 620 -7.95 -42.82 7.27
CA ARG A 620 -6.79 -43.27 8.06
C ARG A 620 -7.25 -44.53 8.83
N SER A 621 -6.74 -45.68 8.44
CA SER A 621 -6.74 -46.81 9.36
C SER A 621 -5.96 -46.34 10.58
N SER A 622 -6.63 -46.26 11.72
CA SER A 622 -6.00 -46.06 13.02
C SER A 622 -4.98 -47.18 13.23
N GLY A 623 -3.78 -46.98 12.68
CA GLY A 623 -2.63 -47.83 13.01
C GLY A 623 -2.25 -47.53 14.45
N ARG A 624 -2.35 -48.58 15.23
CA ARG A 624 -1.94 -48.68 16.63
C ARG A 624 -0.46 -48.32 16.80
#